data_f55c5e5f6877598de8d71804b35535db
#
_entry.id   f55c5e5f6877598de8d71804b35535db
#
_cell.length_a   1.000
_cell.length_b   1.000
_cell.length_c   1.000
_cell.angle_alpha   90.00
_cell.angle_beta   90.00
_cell.angle_gamma   90.00
#
_symmetry.space_group_name_H-M   'P 1'
#
loop_
_entity.id
_entity.type
_entity.pdbx_description
1 polymer ?
#
loop_
_entity_poly.entity_id
_entity_poly.type
_entity_poly.pdbx_seq_one_letter_code
_entity_poly.pdbx_strand_id
1 'polypeptide(L)'
;MEKEKNKTASWLKGHVYDVAAYAGLVITIILFLIFSGDKLMYNATTVLQTVAPYAIISLGAVFVYSMGFMDVSVGHQVGVYAILYILISNKMGGTTAGVAVAFIVVLAIALACGAFNGAVAVWLGLPSIVTSLFLMFFFTGAQLLLMEGTGNTSISIQAKIKPMDRNQYTLMLIIAIAVVAVLVTYFFKYTKFGKYTKAIGANEIAAEQSGVNTTKWKVFAYMAFGVTVAIGAFIMLTRTGSAGKGTGTGFAMDVMICLILGGMPLSGGMKSKVSSALVGTFTYVLLSNDLTTMGVDLNMINFLKAVIFIIIVMITCRKRDGVLPR
;
A
#
# COMPACT_ATOMS: atom_id res chain seq x y z
N MET A 1 -23.32 -22.88 30.05
CA MET A 1 -22.90 -23.28 28.70
C MET A 1 -23.57 -22.46 27.57
N GLU A 2 -24.90 -22.30 27.57
CA GLU A 2 -25.62 -21.58 26.50
C GLU A 2 -25.36 -20.05 26.49
N LYS A 3 -25.24 -19.41 27.67
CA LYS A 3 -24.85 -17.99 27.81
C LYS A 3 -23.42 -17.69 27.39
N GLU A 4 -22.48 -18.62 27.54
CA GLU A 4 -21.09 -18.48 27.05
C GLU A 4 -21.00 -18.67 25.55
N LYS A 5 -21.73 -19.64 24.97
CA LYS A 5 -21.85 -19.80 23.51
C LYS A 5 -22.42 -18.56 22.84
N ASN A 6 -23.42 -17.91 23.44
CA ASN A 6 -24.00 -16.67 22.92
C ASN A 6 -23.05 -15.47 23.03
N LYS A 7 -22.23 -15.37 24.10
CA LYS A 7 -21.19 -14.35 24.25
C LYS A 7 -20.09 -14.52 23.23
N THR A 8 -19.61 -15.74 23.03
CA THR A 8 -18.56 -16.06 22.05
C THR A 8 -19.05 -15.83 20.62
N ALA A 9 -20.30 -16.20 20.31
CA ALA A 9 -20.91 -15.96 19.00
C ALA A 9 -21.13 -14.45 18.73
N SER A 10 -21.51 -13.66 19.72
CA SER A 10 -21.67 -12.20 19.57
C SER A 10 -20.34 -11.49 19.45
N TRP A 11 -19.31 -11.93 20.17
CA TRP A 11 -17.94 -11.43 20.05
C TRP A 11 -17.34 -11.73 18.68
N LEU A 12 -17.46 -12.98 18.20
CA LEU A 12 -17.06 -13.39 16.85
C LEU A 12 -17.72 -12.55 15.77
N LYS A 13 -19.03 -12.29 15.85
CA LYS A 13 -19.75 -11.43 14.90
C LYS A 13 -19.23 -9.98 14.88
N GLY A 14 -18.69 -9.47 15.99
CA GLY A 14 -18.08 -8.15 16.10
C GLY A 14 -16.67 -8.07 15.49
N HIS A 15 -15.94 -9.19 15.50
CA HIS A 15 -14.52 -9.26 15.13
C HIS A 15 -14.23 -10.18 13.94
N VAL A 16 -15.25 -10.55 13.16
CA VAL A 16 -15.13 -11.48 12.02
C VAL A 16 -13.99 -11.09 11.06
N TYR A 17 -13.85 -9.80 10.78
CA TYR A 17 -12.81 -9.32 9.86
C TYR A 17 -11.40 -9.50 10.44
N ASP A 18 -11.21 -9.20 11.72
CA ASP A 18 -9.93 -9.38 12.40
C ASP A 18 -9.56 -10.87 12.46
N VAL A 19 -10.51 -11.71 12.85
CA VAL A 19 -10.32 -13.17 12.97
C VAL A 19 -10.00 -13.76 11.59
N ALA A 20 -10.71 -13.37 10.54
CA ALA A 20 -10.46 -13.84 9.18
C ALA A 20 -9.08 -13.41 8.67
N ALA A 21 -8.67 -12.15 8.93
CA ALA A 21 -7.36 -11.64 8.52
C ALA A 21 -6.21 -12.39 9.20
N TYR A 22 -6.28 -12.59 10.52
CA TYR A 22 -5.25 -13.34 11.26
C TYR A 22 -5.25 -14.83 10.91
N ALA A 23 -6.43 -15.44 10.69
CA ALA A 23 -6.52 -16.82 10.23
C ALA A 23 -5.89 -16.99 8.84
N GLY A 24 -6.14 -16.06 7.92
CA GLY A 24 -5.50 -16.02 6.61
C GLY A 24 -3.98 -15.96 6.70
N LEU A 25 -3.45 -15.08 7.57
CA LEU A 25 -2.01 -14.98 7.82
C LEU A 25 -1.43 -16.29 8.37
N VAL A 26 -2.08 -16.90 9.35
CA VAL A 26 -1.61 -18.18 9.93
C VAL A 26 -1.60 -19.29 8.87
N ILE A 27 -2.65 -19.37 8.06
CA ILE A 27 -2.73 -20.38 6.98
C ILE A 27 -1.58 -20.17 5.99
N THR A 28 -1.33 -18.95 5.52
CA THR A 28 -0.24 -18.68 4.57
C THR A 28 1.14 -18.94 5.20
N ILE A 29 1.35 -18.65 6.49
CA ILE A 29 2.59 -19.00 7.18
C ILE A 29 2.78 -20.54 7.23
N ILE A 30 1.72 -21.30 7.54
CA ILE A 30 1.81 -22.76 7.57
C ILE A 30 2.14 -23.31 6.18
N LEU A 31 1.49 -22.83 5.13
CA LEU A 31 1.80 -23.19 3.74
C LEU A 31 3.24 -22.86 3.38
N PHE A 32 3.70 -21.65 3.74
CA PHE A 32 5.07 -21.24 3.52
C PHE A 32 6.10 -22.18 4.16
N LEU A 33 5.86 -22.60 5.42
CA LEU A 33 6.74 -23.54 6.11
C LEU A 33 6.76 -24.92 5.44
N ILE A 34 5.61 -25.38 4.97
CA ILE A 34 5.49 -26.70 4.30
C ILE A 34 6.22 -26.68 2.94
N PHE A 35 6.00 -25.64 2.12
CA PHE A 35 6.52 -25.60 0.75
C PHE A 35 7.95 -25.04 0.62
N SER A 36 8.46 -24.32 1.62
CA SER A 36 9.83 -23.77 1.57
C SER A 36 10.91 -24.81 1.80
N GLY A 37 10.65 -25.88 2.55
CA GLY A 37 11.59 -26.98 2.81
C GLY A 37 12.98 -26.50 3.22
N ASP A 38 14.03 -27.08 2.63
CA ASP A 38 15.44 -26.75 2.93
C ASP A 38 15.84 -25.30 2.55
N LYS A 39 15.04 -24.62 1.74
CA LYS A 39 15.28 -23.23 1.30
C LYS A 39 14.56 -22.19 2.16
N LEU A 40 14.09 -22.56 3.34
CA LEU A 40 13.28 -21.70 4.21
C LEU A 40 13.91 -20.32 4.43
N MET A 41 15.19 -20.23 4.81
CA MET A 41 15.88 -18.97 5.06
C MET A 41 16.00 -18.10 3.79
N TYR A 42 16.28 -18.74 2.67
CA TYR A 42 16.35 -18.05 1.37
C TYR A 42 14.99 -17.49 0.97
N ASN A 43 13.93 -18.27 1.07
CA ASN A 43 12.57 -17.88 0.74
C ASN A 43 12.07 -16.78 1.70
N ALA A 44 12.35 -16.88 3.00
CA ALA A 44 11.99 -15.87 4.00
C ALA A 44 12.60 -14.50 3.69
N THR A 45 13.88 -14.44 3.32
CA THR A 45 14.52 -13.18 2.92
C THR A 45 13.91 -12.62 1.63
N THR A 46 13.57 -13.48 0.66
CA THR A 46 12.91 -13.08 -0.60
C THR A 46 11.51 -12.52 -0.34
N VAL A 47 10.73 -13.19 0.51
CA VAL A 47 9.41 -12.73 0.95
C VAL A 47 9.52 -11.35 1.59
N LEU A 48 10.45 -11.16 2.54
CA LEU A 48 10.62 -9.89 3.24
C LEU A 48 11.01 -8.74 2.28
N GLN A 49 11.88 -9.02 1.31
CA GLN A 49 12.25 -8.06 0.27
C GLN A 49 11.06 -7.68 -0.62
N THR A 50 10.11 -8.60 -0.83
CA THR A 50 8.89 -8.34 -1.58
C THR A 50 7.85 -7.62 -0.71
N VAL A 51 7.75 -7.97 0.58
CA VAL A 51 6.83 -7.34 1.55
C VAL A 51 7.15 -5.84 1.72
N ALA A 52 8.43 -5.46 1.73
CA ALA A 52 8.85 -4.12 2.13
C ALA A 52 8.18 -2.97 1.34
N PRO A 53 8.21 -2.92 0.00
CA PRO A 53 7.56 -1.85 -0.74
C PRO A 53 6.04 -1.86 -0.55
N TYR A 54 5.40 -3.03 -0.57
CA TYR A 54 3.96 -3.14 -0.36
C TYR A 54 3.55 -2.72 1.05
N ALA A 55 4.29 -3.11 2.09
CA ALA A 55 4.00 -2.76 3.47
C ALA A 55 4.11 -1.23 3.69
N ILE A 56 5.16 -0.60 3.19
CA ILE A 56 5.37 0.83 3.34
C ILE A 56 4.26 1.63 2.65
N ILE A 57 3.88 1.25 1.44
CA ILE A 57 2.81 1.91 0.70
C ILE A 57 1.46 1.66 1.37
N SER A 58 1.17 0.41 1.77
CA SER A 58 -0.07 0.05 2.46
C SER A 58 -0.23 0.77 3.80
N LEU A 59 0.87 0.98 4.54
CA LEU A 59 0.85 1.76 5.78
C LEU A 59 0.39 3.20 5.56
N GLY A 60 0.88 3.87 4.52
CA GLY A 60 0.40 5.22 4.17
C GLY A 60 -1.04 5.23 3.65
N ALA A 61 -1.40 4.21 2.89
CA ALA A 61 -2.75 4.07 2.35
C ALA A 61 -3.82 3.98 3.45
N VAL A 62 -3.48 3.54 4.67
CA VAL A 62 -4.41 3.50 5.82
C VAL A 62 -5.09 4.84 6.06
N PHE A 63 -4.40 5.98 5.86
CA PHE A 63 -5.00 7.31 6.05
C PHE A 63 -6.10 7.58 5.03
N VAL A 64 -5.87 7.28 3.76
CA VAL A 64 -6.82 7.50 2.67
C VAL A 64 -7.99 6.51 2.77
N TYR A 65 -7.68 5.23 2.97
CA TYR A 65 -8.69 4.17 3.08
C TYR A 65 -9.52 4.27 4.36
N SER A 66 -8.99 4.85 5.45
CA SER A 66 -9.78 5.12 6.65
C SER A 66 -10.89 6.14 6.43
N MET A 67 -10.78 6.99 5.42
CA MET A 67 -11.84 7.91 4.99
C MET A 67 -12.84 7.27 4.02
N GLY A 68 -12.66 6.00 3.65
CA GLY A 68 -13.46 5.33 2.62
C GLY A 68 -13.07 5.72 1.19
N PHE A 69 -11.91 6.34 1.02
CA PHE A 69 -11.37 6.72 -0.28
C PHE A 69 -10.41 5.64 -0.80
N MET A 70 -10.33 5.53 -2.11
CA MET A 70 -9.42 4.62 -2.80
C MET A 70 -8.61 5.42 -3.81
N ASP A 71 -7.35 5.03 -4.02
CA ASP A 71 -6.47 5.64 -5.01
C ASP A 71 -5.91 4.56 -5.95
N VAL A 72 -6.40 4.55 -7.18
CA VAL A 72 -5.96 3.62 -8.24
C VAL A 72 -4.71 4.14 -8.95
N SER A 73 -4.34 5.41 -8.78
CA SER A 73 -3.20 6.04 -9.45
C SER A 73 -1.83 5.63 -8.85
N VAL A 74 -1.82 5.03 -7.66
CA VAL A 74 -0.62 4.65 -6.89
C VAL A 74 0.40 3.87 -7.70
N GLY A 75 -0.02 2.93 -8.53
CA GLY A 75 0.90 2.12 -9.33
C GLY A 75 1.73 2.97 -10.28
N HIS A 76 1.11 3.89 -11.01
CA HIS A 76 1.81 4.80 -11.91
C HIS A 76 2.60 5.89 -11.18
N GLN A 77 2.17 6.32 -9.98
CA GLN A 77 2.99 7.15 -9.10
C GLN A 77 4.29 6.44 -8.72
N VAL A 78 4.24 5.17 -8.33
CA VAL A 78 5.44 4.34 -8.08
C VAL A 78 6.35 4.32 -9.29
N GLY A 79 5.80 4.13 -10.50
CA GLY A 79 6.54 4.16 -11.75
C GLY A 79 7.24 5.50 -12.01
N VAL A 80 6.50 6.61 -11.89
CA VAL A 80 7.05 7.96 -12.06
C VAL A 80 8.16 8.24 -11.04
N TYR A 81 7.94 7.93 -9.77
CA TYR A 81 8.95 8.17 -8.72
C TYR A 81 10.20 7.31 -8.93
N ALA A 82 10.05 6.02 -9.30
CA ALA A 82 11.18 5.16 -9.60
C ALA A 82 12.03 5.70 -10.77
N ILE A 83 11.38 6.17 -11.84
CA ILE A 83 12.08 6.79 -12.98
C ILE A 83 12.80 8.07 -12.56
N LEU A 84 12.15 8.95 -11.79
CA LEU A 84 12.75 10.19 -11.30
C LEU A 84 13.97 9.91 -10.40
N TYR A 85 13.90 8.91 -9.51
CA TYR A 85 15.05 8.49 -8.71
C TYR A 85 16.24 8.11 -9.59
N ILE A 86 16.03 7.33 -10.66
CA ILE A 86 17.08 6.91 -11.59
C ILE A 86 17.63 8.11 -12.34
N LEU A 87 16.78 8.94 -12.93
CA LEU A 87 17.20 10.08 -13.75
C LEU A 87 18.04 11.08 -12.94
N ILE A 88 17.58 11.44 -11.75
CA ILE A 88 18.29 12.41 -10.89
C ILE A 88 19.60 11.81 -10.39
N SER A 89 19.59 10.56 -9.91
CA SER A 89 20.80 9.88 -9.43
C SER A 89 21.85 9.74 -10.53
N ASN A 90 21.45 9.28 -11.71
CA ASN A 90 22.36 9.10 -12.84
C ASN A 90 22.93 10.43 -13.34
N LYS A 91 22.12 11.50 -13.39
CA LYS A 91 22.58 12.86 -13.75
C LYS A 91 23.63 13.39 -12.78
N MET A 92 23.60 12.95 -11.52
CA MET A 92 24.60 13.28 -10.49
C MET A 92 25.76 12.24 -10.42
N GLY A 93 25.95 11.47 -11.47
CA GLY A 93 27.05 10.50 -11.60
C GLY A 93 26.91 9.22 -10.76
N GLY A 94 25.72 8.90 -10.26
CA GLY A 94 25.42 7.68 -9.49
C GLY A 94 26.14 7.61 -8.15
N THR A 95 26.54 8.73 -7.59
CA THR A 95 27.21 8.80 -6.28
C THR A 95 26.21 8.63 -5.13
N THR A 96 26.71 8.28 -3.93
CA THR A 96 25.86 8.23 -2.72
C THR A 96 25.14 9.55 -2.45
N ALA A 97 25.83 10.68 -2.65
CA ALA A 97 25.24 12.02 -2.56
C ALA A 97 24.15 12.22 -3.61
N GLY A 98 24.36 11.74 -4.84
CA GLY A 98 23.35 11.80 -5.91
C GLY A 98 22.08 11.02 -5.59
N VAL A 99 22.21 9.83 -4.99
CA VAL A 99 21.07 9.04 -4.53
C VAL A 99 20.34 9.74 -3.37
N ALA A 100 21.09 10.33 -2.42
CA ALA A 100 20.47 11.08 -1.32
C ALA A 100 19.70 12.33 -1.82
N VAL A 101 20.28 13.09 -2.76
CA VAL A 101 19.59 14.23 -3.38
C VAL A 101 18.35 13.76 -4.15
N ALA A 102 18.45 12.68 -4.95
CA ALA A 102 17.31 12.11 -5.65
C ALA A 102 16.19 11.74 -4.66
N PHE A 103 16.53 11.14 -3.52
CA PHE A 103 15.57 10.77 -2.48
C PHE A 103 14.82 12.01 -1.94
N ILE A 104 15.54 13.06 -1.57
CA ILE A 104 14.93 14.29 -1.03
C ILE A 104 14.06 14.98 -2.07
N VAL A 105 14.54 15.10 -3.32
CA VAL A 105 13.80 15.75 -4.41
C VAL A 105 12.51 14.99 -4.74
N VAL A 106 12.58 13.66 -4.84
CA VAL A 106 11.40 12.85 -5.15
C VAL A 106 10.41 12.86 -3.99
N LEU A 107 10.86 12.90 -2.73
CA LEU A 107 9.95 13.10 -1.58
C LEU A 107 9.22 14.45 -1.66
N ALA A 108 9.90 15.52 -2.03
CA ALA A 108 9.27 16.83 -2.23
C ALA A 108 8.24 16.81 -3.36
N ILE A 109 8.58 16.16 -4.48
CA ILE A 109 7.64 15.95 -5.60
C ILE A 109 6.44 15.12 -5.15
N ALA A 110 6.65 14.06 -4.38
CA ALA A 110 5.58 13.19 -3.89
C ALA A 110 4.64 13.92 -2.93
N LEU A 111 5.16 14.81 -2.08
CA LEU A 111 4.34 15.70 -1.25
C LEU A 111 3.46 16.63 -2.12
N ALA A 112 4.04 17.23 -3.16
CA ALA A 112 3.31 18.10 -4.08
C ALA A 112 2.25 17.30 -4.88
N CYS A 113 2.59 16.12 -5.39
CA CYS A 113 1.66 15.24 -6.08
C CYS A 113 0.54 14.75 -5.13
N GLY A 114 0.86 14.42 -3.89
CA GLY A 114 -0.13 14.05 -2.88
C GLY A 114 -1.09 15.21 -2.57
N ALA A 115 -0.56 16.43 -2.42
CA ALA A 115 -1.38 17.63 -2.25
C ALA A 115 -2.29 17.87 -3.47
N PHE A 116 -1.76 17.72 -4.68
CA PHE A 116 -2.52 17.82 -5.93
C PHE A 116 -3.63 16.76 -5.99
N ASN A 117 -3.33 15.49 -5.74
CA ASN A 117 -4.31 14.41 -5.70
C ASN A 117 -5.42 14.69 -4.69
N GLY A 118 -5.06 15.10 -3.48
CA GLY A 118 -6.01 15.46 -2.45
C GLY A 118 -6.88 16.66 -2.82
N ALA A 119 -6.28 17.70 -3.41
CA ALA A 119 -6.99 18.89 -3.86
C ALA A 119 -8.00 18.56 -4.99
N VAL A 120 -7.58 17.77 -5.99
CA VAL A 120 -8.44 17.33 -7.10
C VAL A 120 -9.59 16.47 -6.58
N ALA A 121 -9.33 15.53 -5.66
CA ALA A 121 -10.35 14.69 -5.06
C ALA A 121 -11.43 15.49 -4.32
N VAL A 122 -11.02 16.58 -3.65
CA VAL A 122 -11.95 17.47 -2.94
C VAL A 122 -12.66 18.43 -3.88
N TRP A 123 -11.93 19.04 -4.82
CA TRP A 123 -12.44 20.09 -5.69
C TRP A 123 -13.48 19.58 -6.69
N LEU A 124 -13.28 18.38 -7.24
CA LEU A 124 -14.23 17.80 -8.21
C LEU A 124 -15.52 17.29 -7.55
N GLY A 125 -15.54 17.06 -6.23
CA GLY A 125 -16.70 16.48 -5.54
C GLY A 125 -17.14 15.11 -6.07
N LEU A 126 -16.27 14.44 -6.83
CA LEU A 126 -16.52 13.14 -7.44
C LEU A 126 -16.13 12.00 -6.48
N PRO A 127 -16.69 10.81 -6.66
CA PRO A 127 -16.20 9.61 -5.97
C PRO A 127 -14.69 9.44 -6.15
N SER A 128 -13.96 9.15 -5.07
CA SER A 128 -12.49 9.06 -5.05
C SER A 128 -11.92 8.11 -6.11
N ILE A 129 -12.64 7.03 -6.41
CA ILE A 129 -12.27 6.07 -7.46
C ILE A 129 -12.23 6.75 -8.84
N VAL A 130 -13.22 7.58 -9.16
CA VAL A 130 -13.31 8.26 -10.47
C VAL A 130 -12.19 9.30 -10.59
N THR A 131 -11.97 10.08 -9.52
CA THR A 131 -10.87 11.05 -9.47
C THR A 131 -9.52 10.38 -9.63
N SER A 132 -9.30 9.27 -8.93
CA SER A 132 -8.03 8.54 -9.01
C SER A 132 -7.79 7.86 -10.36
N LEU A 133 -8.84 7.51 -11.11
CA LEU A 133 -8.70 7.04 -12.49
C LEU A 133 -8.17 8.14 -13.42
N PHE A 134 -8.68 9.38 -13.31
CA PHE A 134 -8.11 10.50 -14.08
C PHE A 134 -6.65 10.74 -13.72
N LEU A 135 -6.32 10.70 -12.44
CA LEU A 135 -4.93 10.84 -11.99
C LEU A 135 -4.05 9.66 -12.44
N MET A 136 -4.59 8.45 -12.52
CA MET A 136 -3.88 7.30 -13.10
C MET A 136 -3.45 7.58 -14.54
N PHE A 137 -4.35 8.11 -15.39
CA PHE A 137 -4.00 8.49 -16.76
C PHE A 137 -2.97 9.63 -16.80
N PHE A 138 -3.09 10.61 -15.91
CA PHE A 138 -2.09 11.68 -15.80
C PHE A 138 -0.70 11.13 -15.49
N PHE A 139 -0.57 10.27 -14.46
CA PHE A 139 0.72 9.67 -14.10
C PHE A 139 1.21 8.67 -15.16
N THR A 140 0.31 7.97 -15.85
CA THR A 140 0.67 7.11 -17.01
C THR A 140 1.31 7.96 -18.11
N GLY A 141 0.69 9.07 -18.47
CA GLY A 141 1.24 10.01 -19.47
C GLY A 141 2.58 10.58 -19.04
N ALA A 142 2.70 11.02 -17.76
CA ALA A 142 3.96 11.50 -17.21
C ALA A 142 5.06 10.43 -17.25
N GLN A 143 4.75 9.18 -16.91
CA GLN A 143 5.67 8.05 -16.97
C GLN A 143 6.17 7.80 -18.40
N LEU A 144 5.27 7.82 -19.38
CA LEU A 144 5.62 7.65 -20.80
C LEU A 144 6.50 8.78 -21.31
N LEU A 145 6.14 10.05 -21.01
CA LEU A 145 6.94 11.22 -21.44
C LEU A 145 8.35 11.21 -20.84
N LEU A 146 8.49 10.87 -19.55
CA LEU A 146 9.80 10.73 -18.91
C LEU A 146 10.65 9.65 -19.58
N MET A 147 10.03 8.55 -20.00
CA MET A 147 10.73 7.46 -20.68
C MET A 147 11.05 7.79 -22.14
N GLU A 148 10.18 8.48 -22.86
CA GLU A 148 10.46 8.94 -24.22
C GLU A 148 11.68 9.86 -24.26
N GLY A 149 11.81 10.77 -23.29
CA GLY A 149 12.99 11.63 -23.15
C GLY A 149 14.31 10.89 -23.00
N THR A 150 14.28 9.59 -22.64
CA THR A 150 15.48 8.74 -22.51
C THR A 150 15.78 7.93 -23.78
N GLY A 151 14.83 7.80 -24.71
CA GLY A 151 14.93 6.94 -25.89
C GLY A 151 14.92 5.43 -25.60
N ASN A 152 14.68 5.02 -24.35
CA ASN A 152 14.73 3.63 -23.90
C ASN A 152 13.36 3.13 -23.41
N THR A 153 13.17 1.81 -23.40
CA THR A 153 11.98 1.18 -22.80
C THR A 153 12.12 0.97 -21.28
N SER A 154 13.37 0.87 -20.80
CA SER A 154 13.75 0.73 -19.39
C SER A 154 15.08 1.44 -19.15
N ILE A 155 15.24 2.02 -18.00
CA ILE A 155 16.46 2.66 -17.52
C ILE A 155 16.91 2.00 -16.21
N SER A 156 18.23 1.94 -16.02
CA SER A 156 18.83 1.35 -14.82
C SER A 156 19.57 2.40 -14.00
N ILE A 157 19.62 2.19 -12.71
CA ILE A 157 20.40 3.03 -11.81
C ILE A 157 21.89 2.74 -12.01
N GLN A 158 22.68 3.78 -12.28
CA GLN A 158 24.14 3.68 -12.42
C GLN A 158 24.84 3.99 -11.08
N ALA A 159 24.31 3.43 -10.00
CA ALA A 159 24.85 3.71 -8.67
C ALA A 159 26.24 3.09 -8.49
N LYS A 160 27.24 3.95 -8.25
CA LYS A 160 28.60 3.56 -7.87
C LYS A 160 28.73 3.29 -6.37
N ILE A 161 27.71 2.67 -5.79
CA ILE A 161 27.65 2.36 -4.37
C ILE A 161 28.01 0.89 -4.20
N LYS A 162 28.86 0.59 -3.18
CA LYS A 162 29.19 -0.79 -2.85
C LYS A 162 27.90 -1.57 -2.55
N PRO A 163 27.67 -2.70 -3.21
CA PRO A 163 26.48 -3.51 -2.94
C PRO A 163 26.48 -3.97 -1.49
N MET A 164 25.34 -3.90 -0.85
CA MET A 164 25.15 -4.43 0.51
C MET A 164 25.04 -5.94 0.46
N ASP A 165 25.58 -6.60 1.48
CA ASP A 165 25.33 -8.02 1.69
C ASP A 165 23.84 -8.28 1.87
N ARG A 166 23.38 -9.49 1.47
CA ARG A 166 21.98 -9.87 1.56
C ARG A 166 21.39 -9.66 2.95
N ASN A 167 22.14 -9.97 3.99
CA ASN A 167 21.70 -9.83 5.38
C ASN A 167 21.59 -8.35 5.78
N GLN A 168 22.56 -7.52 5.40
CA GLN A 168 22.56 -6.08 5.64
C GLN A 168 21.37 -5.42 4.94
N TYR A 169 21.14 -5.79 3.68
CA TYR A 169 19.98 -5.30 2.91
C TYR A 169 18.66 -5.68 3.57
N THR A 170 18.52 -6.93 3.99
CA THR A 170 17.33 -7.42 4.69
C THR A 170 17.11 -6.68 6.01
N LEU A 171 18.16 -6.45 6.78
CA LEU A 171 18.10 -5.67 8.02
C LEU A 171 17.65 -4.21 7.76
N MET A 172 18.20 -3.58 6.71
CA MET A 172 17.78 -2.24 6.29
C MET A 172 16.28 -2.19 5.98
N LEU A 173 15.75 -3.19 5.28
CA LEU A 173 14.32 -3.26 4.97
C LEU A 173 13.44 -3.43 6.22
N ILE A 174 13.86 -4.28 7.16
CA ILE A 174 13.15 -4.45 8.46
C ILE A 174 13.11 -3.11 9.20
N ILE A 175 14.25 -2.41 9.29
CA ILE A 175 14.32 -1.10 9.94
C ILE A 175 13.41 -0.10 9.23
N ALA A 176 13.43 -0.05 7.90
CA ALA A 176 12.58 0.85 7.13
C ALA A 176 11.08 0.59 7.37
N ILE A 177 10.65 -0.68 7.33
CA ILE A 177 9.25 -1.04 7.65
C ILE A 177 8.92 -0.65 9.10
N ALA A 178 9.78 -0.96 10.06
CA ALA A 178 9.55 -0.66 11.47
C ALA A 178 9.44 0.85 11.73
N VAL A 179 10.32 1.65 11.16
CA VAL A 179 10.28 3.11 11.29
C VAL A 179 8.99 3.68 10.72
N VAL A 180 8.61 3.29 9.48
CA VAL A 180 7.38 3.76 8.87
C VAL A 180 6.16 3.28 9.64
N ALA A 181 6.14 2.03 10.11
CA ALA A 181 5.04 1.47 10.90
C ALA A 181 4.86 2.21 12.23
N VAL A 182 5.95 2.53 12.92
CA VAL A 182 5.93 3.31 14.18
C VAL A 182 5.41 4.72 13.91
N LEU A 183 5.93 5.43 12.89
CA LEU A 183 5.47 6.77 12.53
C LEU A 183 3.99 6.79 12.15
N VAL A 184 3.57 5.90 11.24
CA VAL A 184 2.16 5.82 10.83
C VAL A 184 1.27 5.47 12.02
N THR A 185 1.67 4.52 12.86
CA THR A 185 0.90 4.16 14.07
C THR A 185 0.78 5.35 15.03
N TYR A 186 1.86 6.10 15.23
CA TYR A 186 1.86 7.29 16.06
C TYR A 186 0.88 8.33 15.52
N PHE A 187 1.00 8.70 14.25
CA PHE A 187 0.10 9.67 13.63
C PHE A 187 -1.36 9.20 13.60
N PHE A 188 -1.60 7.93 13.31
CA PHE A 188 -2.94 7.38 13.19
C PHE A 188 -3.65 7.17 14.53
N LYS A 189 -2.92 6.76 15.58
CA LYS A 189 -3.51 6.41 16.88
C LYS A 189 -3.52 7.58 17.85
N TYR A 190 -2.46 8.38 17.88
CA TYR A 190 -2.24 9.36 18.95
C TYR A 190 -2.47 10.82 18.54
N THR A 191 -2.55 11.13 17.25
CA THR A 191 -2.75 12.52 16.77
C THR A 191 -4.19 12.78 16.32
N LYS A 192 -4.52 14.07 16.15
CA LYS A 192 -5.78 14.52 15.56
C LYS A 192 -5.95 14.00 14.12
N PHE A 193 -4.85 13.82 13.40
CA PHE A 193 -4.86 13.37 12.02
C PHE A 193 -5.61 12.03 11.85
N GLY A 194 -5.19 10.96 12.53
CA GLY A 194 -5.87 9.68 12.42
C GLY A 194 -7.28 9.66 13.03
N LYS A 195 -7.55 10.50 14.04
CA LYS A 195 -8.90 10.62 14.59
C LYS A 195 -9.86 11.24 13.58
N TYR A 196 -9.43 12.30 12.90
CA TYR A 196 -10.24 12.99 11.90
C TYR A 196 -10.44 12.19 10.62
N THR A 197 -9.41 11.47 10.13
CA THR A 197 -9.58 10.58 8.97
C THR A 197 -10.63 9.49 9.25
N LYS A 198 -10.63 8.90 10.45
CA LYS A 198 -11.67 7.94 10.88
C LYS A 198 -13.05 8.56 11.02
N ALA A 199 -13.14 9.77 11.55
CA ALA A 199 -14.40 10.49 11.70
C ALA A 199 -15.02 10.81 10.35
N ILE A 200 -14.22 11.30 9.39
CA ILE A 200 -14.62 11.55 8.00
C ILE A 200 -15.16 10.29 7.36
N GLY A 201 -14.46 9.16 7.49
CA GLY A 201 -14.90 7.88 6.94
C GLY A 201 -16.14 7.30 7.63
N ALA A 202 -16.38 7.64 8.89
CA ALA A 202 -17.59 7.21 9.60
C ALA A 202 -18.82 8.00 9.13
N ASN A 203 -18.73 9.32 9.10
CA ASN A 203 -19.74 10.23 8.55
C ASN A 203 -19.13 11.61 8.30
N GLU A 204 -18.92 11.97 7.04
CA GLU A 204 -18.29 13.23 6.65
C GLU A 204 -19.11 14.45 7.11
N ILE A 205 -20.44 14.41 6.91
CA ILE A 205 -21.32 15.51 7.28
C ILE A 205 -21.30 15.76 8.80
N ALA A 206 -21.36 14.68 9.59
CA ALA A 206 -21.29 14.79 11.03
C ALA A 206 -19.92 15.30 11.51
N ALA A 207 -18.83 14.94 10.84
CA ALA A 207 -17.50 15.45 11.13
C ALA A 207 -17.40 16.94 10.86
N GLU A 208 -17.96 17.44 9.74
CA GLU A 208 -18.02 18.88 9.41
C GLU A 208 -18.84 19.66 10.42
N GLN A 209 -20.03 19.15 10.78
CA GLN A 209 -20.87 19.76 11.81
C GLN A 209 -20.20 19.81 13.19
N SER A 210 -19.26 18.90 13.44
CA SER A 210 -18.43 18.89 14.64
C SER A 210 -17.19 19.81 14.56
N GLY A 211 -17.10 20.65 13.49
CA GLY A 211 -16.01 21.61 13.30
C GLY A 211 -14.74 21.03 12.70
N VAL A 212 -14.76 19.82 12.16
CA VAL A 212 -13.62 19.24 11.46
C VAL A 212 -13.55 19.78 10.03
N ASN A 213 -12.45 20.42 9.66
CA ASN A 213 -12.20 20.83 8.27
C ASN A 213 -11.85 19.59 7.42
N THR A 214 -12.86 18.95 6.81
CA THR A 214 -12.73 17.71 6.06
C THR A 214 -11.81 17.87 4.84
N THR A 215 -11.92 18.98 4.12
CA THR A 215 -11.06 19.33 2.96
C THR A 215 -9.58 19.28 3.33
N LYS A 216 -9.19 19.97 4.40
CA LYS A 216 -7.80 20.03 4.88
C LYS A 216 -7.26 18.63 5.20
N TRP A 217 -8.02 17.83 5.94
CA TRP A 217 -7.56 16.51 6.39
C TRP A 217 -7.52 15.49 5.26
N LYS A 218 -8.40 15.60 4.26
CA LYS A 218 -8.33 14.81 3.03
C LYS A 218 -7.02 15.07 2.28
N VAL A 219 -6.68 16.35 2.05
CA VAL A 219 -5.41 16.71 1.38
C VAL A 219 -4.21 16.19 2.16
N PHE A 220 -4.17 16.37 3.49
CA PHE A 220 -3.08 15.82 4.29
C PHE A 220 -2.95 14.31 4.23
N ALA A 221 -4.07 13.57 4.15
CA ALA A 221 -4.05 12.12 4.01
C ALA A 221 -3.39 11.69 2.68
N TYR A 222 -3.73 12.35 1.58
CA TYR A 222 -3.09 12.10 0.30
C TYR A 222 -1.61 12.52 0.27
N MET A 223 -1.23 13.62 0.95
CA MET A 223 0.18 14.00 1.09
C MET A 223 0.98 12.93 1.85
N ALA A 224 0.47 12.47 3.00
CA ALA A 224 1.11 11.41 3.78
C ALA A 224 1.22 10.10 2.98
N PHE A 225 0.18 9.78 2.22
CA PHE A 225 0.19 8.63 1.33
C PHE A 225 1.23 8.78 0.21
N GLY A 226 1.29 9.92 -0.47
CA GLY A 226 2.29 10.21 -1.51
C GLY A 226 3.73 10.02 -1.01
N VAL A 227 4.04 10.45 0.21
CA VAL A 227 5.35 10.23 0.84
C VAL A 227 5.67 8.75 0.99
N THR A 228 4.71 7.95 1.48
CA THR A 228 4.94 6.51 1.63
C THR A 228 5.03 5.79 0.27
N VAL A 229 4.32 6.27 -0.75
CA VAL A 229 4.45 5.78 -2.14
C VAL A 229 5.86 6.05 -2.67
N ALA A 230 6.43 7.24 -2.44
CA ALA A 230 7.79 7.57 -2.86
C ALA A 230 8.84 6.70 -2.12
N ILE A 231 8.69 6.51 -0.80
CA ILE A 231 9.58 5.63 -0.02
C ILE A 231 9.47 4.19 -0.54
N GLY A 232 8.26 3.69 -0.78
CA GLY A 232 8.02 2.37 -1.34
C GLY A 232 8.61 2.18 -2.73
N ALA A 233 8.50 3.19 -3.60
CA ALA A 233 9.12 3.21 -4.92
C ALA A 233 10.65 3.15 -4.83
N PHE A 234 11.26 3.88 -3.88
CA PHE A 234 12.69 3.82 -3.62
C PHE A 234 13.12 2.41 -3.18
N ILE A 235 12.41 1.82 -2.21
CA ILE A 235 12.69 0.45 -1.74
C ILE A 235 12.53 -0.56 -2.88
N MET A 236 11.48 -0.44 -3.70
CA MET A 236 11.29 -1.29 -4.87
C MET A 236 12.49 -1.16 -5.82
N LEU A 237 12.94 0.07 -6.10
CA LEU A 237 14.07 0.36 -6.98
C LEU A 237 15.38 -0.23 -6.45
N THR A 238 15.64 -0.23 -5.15
CA THR A 238 16.85 -0.84 -4.55
C THR A 238 16.93 -2.36 -4.80
N ARG A 239 15.77 -3.00 -5.03
CA ARG A 239 15.68 -4.42 -5.37
C ARG A 239 15.78 -4.67 -6.88
N THR A 240 15.05 -3.89 -7.70
CA THR A 240 14.94 -4.11 -9.14
C THR A 240 16.12 -3.50 -9.91
N GLY A 241 16.73 -2.44 -9.38
CA GLY A 241 17.82 -1.69 -10.02
C GLY A 241 17.39 -0.94 -11.27
N SER A 242 16.17 -1.07 -11.72
CA SER A 242 15.67 -0.50 -12.99
C SER A 242 14.19 -0.14 -12.91
N ALA A 243 13.77 0.77 -13.78
CA ALA A 243 12.39 1.14 -13.98
C ALA A 243 12.11 1.40 -15.47
N GLY A 244 10.87 1.23 -15.91
CA GLY A 244 10.46 1.42 -17.30
C GLY A 244 8.98 1.76 -17.43
N LYS A 245 8.48 1.73 -18.68
CA LYS A 245 7.09 2.10 -19.03
C LYS A 245 6.03 1.27 -18.30
N GLY A 246 6.33 0.02 -17.89
CA GLY A 246 5.42 -0.87 -17.17
C GLY A 246 5.63 -0.90 -15.66
N THR A 247 6.57 -0.12 -15.11
CA THR A 247 6.86 -0.13 -13.67
C THR A 247 5.65 0.35 -12.88
N GLY A 248 5.26 -0.42 -11.86
CA GLY A 248 4.12 -0.10 -11.00
C GLY A 248 2.77 -0.58 -11.52
N THR A 249 2.68 -1.14 -12.73
CA THR A 249 1.42 -1.69 -13.25
C THR A 249 0.86 -2.76 -12.31
N GLY A 250 -0.43 -2.65 -11.95
CA GLY A 250 -1.10 -3.57 -11.02
C GLY A 250 -0.89 -3.25 -9.53
N PHE A 251 0.10 -2.44 -9.17
CA PHE A 251 0.47 -2.17 -7.77
C PHE A 251 -0.67 -1.56 -6.95
N ALA A 252 -1.51 -0.74 -7.56
CA ALA A 252 -2.67 -0.15 -6.90
C ALA A 252 -3.68 -1.20 -6.43
N MET A 253 -3.97 -2.20 -7.29
CA MET A 253 -4.85 -3.31 -6.93
C MET A 253 -4.22 -4.18 -5.84
N ASP A 254 -2.92 -4.46 -5.95
CA ASP A 254 -2.19 -5.24 -4.95
C ASP A 254 -2.24 -4.59 -3.56
N VAL A 255 -2.02 -3.27 -3.46
CA VAL A 255 -2.12 -2.50 -2.21
C VAL A 255 -3.54 -2.54 -1.63
N MET A 256 -4.56 -2.43 -2.50
CA MET A 256 -5.95 -2.54 -2.09
C MET A 256 -6.26 -3.94 -1.53
N ILE A 257 -5.80 -4.99 -2.22
CA ILE A 257 -5.93 -6.39 -1.76
C ILE A 257 -5.23 -6.56 -0.42
N CYS A 258 -4.01 -6.03 -0.24
CA CYS A 258 -3.29 -6.08 1.03
C CYS A 258 -4.12 -5.50 2.18
N LEU A 259 -4.71 -4.32 2.00
CA LEU A 259 -5.50 -3.69 3.06
C LEU A 259 -6.76 -4.49 3.41
N ILE A 260 -7.46 -4.99 2.39
CA ILE A 260 -8.72 -5.75 2.57
C ILE A 260 -8.45 -7.12 3.19
N LEU A 261 -7.42 -7.85 2.74
CA LEU A 261 -6.97 -9.10 3.37
C LEU A 261 -6.60 -8.91 4.84
N GLY A 262 -6.05 -7.75 5.19
CA GLY A 262 -5.75 -7.40 6.58
C GLY A 262 -6.96 -6.95 7.40
N GLY A 263 -8.18 -6.98 6.85
CA GLY A 263 -9.41 -6.64 7.54
C GLY A 263 -9.73 -5.14 7.57
N MET A 264 -9.15 -4.35 6.64
CA MET A 264 -9.51 -2.95 6.49
C MET A 264 -10.92 -2.83 5.87
N PRO A 265 -11.86 -2.10 6.49
CA PRO A 265 -13.18 -1.93 5.91
C PRO A 265 -13.12 -1.03 4.67
N LEU A 266 -13.77 -1.45 3.57
CA LEU A 266 -13.84 -0.68 2.32
C LEU A 266 -14.51 0.68 2.49
N SER A 267 -15.47 0.78 3.41
CA SER A 267 -16.15 2.03 3.74
C SER A 267 -15.33 2.95 4.66
N GLY A 268 -14.15 2.53 5.10
CA GLY A 268 -13.37 3.25 6.08
C GLY A 268 -14.02 3.33 7.46
N GLY A 269 -13.78 4.43 8.17
CA GLY A 269 -14.41 4.76 9.45
C GLY A 269 -13.67 4.23 10.68
N MET A 270 -14.39 4.20 11.82
CA MET A 270 -13.80 3.97 13.15
C MET A 270 -13.12 2.61 13.34
N LYS A 271 -13.47 1.61 12.51
CA LYS A 271 -12.90 0.26 12.59
C LYS A 271 -11.55 0.13 11.84
N SER A 272 -11.10 1.17 11.16
CA SER A 272 -9.82 1.19 10.44
C SER A 272 -8.64 1.05 11.40
N LYS A 273 -7.68 0.17 11.05
CA LYS A 273 -6.51 -0.16 11.89
C LYS A 273 -5.23 -0.18 11.05
N VAL A 274 -4.13 0.29 11.63
CA VAL A 274 -2.80 0.23 10.98
C VAL A 274 -2.32 -1.22 10.84
N SER A 275 -2.66 -2.09 11.80
CA SER A 275 -2.30 -3.51 11.74
C SER A 275 -2.82 -4.20 10.48
N SER A 276 -3.96 -3.74 9.94
CA SER A 276 -4.51 -4.29 8.69
C SER A 276 -3.52 -4.18 7.52
N ALA A 277 -2.77 -3.07 7.43
CA ALA A 277 -1.76 -2.90 6.38
C ALA A 277 -0.65 -3.96 6.47
N LEU A 278 -0.13 -4.22 7.67
CA LEU A 278 0.95 -5.20 7.86
C LEU A 278 0.44 -6.63 7.70
N VAL A 279 -0.61 -7.00 8.42
CA VAL A 279 -1.17 -8.36 8.37
C VAL A 279 -1.55 -8.73 6.95
N GLY A 280 -2.27 -7.85 6.26
CA GLY A 280 -2.69 -8.12 4.90
C GLY A 280 -1.56 -8.17 3.89
N THR A 281 -0.55 -7.30 4.02
CA THR A 281 0.63 -7.34 3.12
C THR A 281 1.42 -8.64 3.30
N PHE A 282 1.65 -9.06 4.53
CA PHE A 282 2.31 -10.35 4.77
C PHE A 282 1.50 -11.51 4.19
N THR A 283 0.20 -11.54 4.44
CA THR A 283 -0.71 -12.57 3.90
C THR A 283 -0.67 -12.60 2.37
N TYR A 284 -0.75 -11.43 1.73
CA TYR A 284 -0.75 -11.30 0.27
C TYR A 284 0.55 -11.79 -0.35
N VAL A 285 1.69 -11.35 0.18
CA VAL A 285 3.00 -11.69 -0.37
C VAL A 285 3.35 -13.17 -0.10
N LEU A 286 3.04 -13.68 1.10
CA LEU A 286 3.21 -15.10 1.41
C LEU A 286 2.38 -15.95 0.45
N LEU A 287 1.09 -15.67 0.28
CA LEU A 287 0.22 -16.39 -0.65
C LEU A 287 0.79 -16.40 -2.07
N SER A 288 1.29 -15.24 -2.54
CA SER A 288 1.88 -15.14 -3.88
C SER A 288 3.16 -15.97 -4.01
N ASN A 289 4.00 -15.93 -2.97
CA ASN A 289 5.24 -16.70 -2.93
C ASN A 289 4.98 -18.21 -2.85
N ASP A 290 4.01 -18.63 -2.05
CA ASP A 290 3.64 -20.03 -1.89
C ASP A 290 3.14 -20.60 -3.21
N LEU A 291 2.23 -19.90 -3.91
CA LEU A 291 1.75 -20.32 -5.23
C LEU A 291 2.88 -20.39 -6.26
N THR A 292 3.82 -19.45 -6.23
CA THR A 292 5.00 -19.48 -7.10
C THR A 292 5.91 -20.68 -6.78
N THR A 293 6.12 -20.98 -5.50
CA THR A 293 6.94 -22.11 -5.06
C THR A 293 6.30 -23.45 -5.41
N MET A 294 4.97 -23.51 -5.46
CA MET A 294 4.19 -24.65 -5.95
C MET A 294 4.27 -24.84 -7.47
N GLY A 295 4.93 -23.94 -8.21
CA GLY A 295 5.05 -23.98 -9.66
C GLY A 295 3.83 -23.46 -10.42
N VAL A 296 2.94 -22.72 -9.76
CA VAL A 296 1.77 -22.11 -10.41
C VAL A 296 2.24 -20.96 -11.32
N ASP A 297 1.74 -20.93 -12.56
CA ASP A 297 2.06 -19.86 -13.51
C ASP A 297 1.62 -18.48 -13.03
N LEU A 298 2.37 -17.44 -13.38
CA LEU A 298 2.14 -16.07 -12.94
C LEU A 298 0.73 -15.55 -13.32
N ASN A 299 0.24 -15.91 -14.51
CA ASN A 299 -1.09 -15.52 -14.95
C ASN A 299 -2.18 -16.19 -14.10
N MET A 300 -1.98 -17.47 -13.75
CA MET A 300 -2.89 -18.19 -12.86
C MET A 300 -2.85 -17.62 -11.44
N ILE A 301 -1.68 -17.20 -10.95
CA ILE A 301 -1.56 -16.52 -9.65
C ILE A 301 -2.41 -15.23 -9.64
N ASN A 302 -2.32 -14.43 -10.69
CA ASN A 302 -3.12 -13.20 -10.80
C ASN A 302 -4.63 -13.48 -10.88
N PHE A 303 -5.03 -14.55 -11.58
CA PHE A 303 -6.41 -15.00 -11.61
C PHE A 303 -6.90 -15.44 -10.22
N LEU A 304 -6.12 -16.27 -9.51
CA LEU A 304 -6.46 -16.72 -8.16
C LEU A 304 -6.57 -15.55 -7.17
N LYS A 305 -5.66 -14.57 -7.24
CA LYS A 305 -5.74 -13.34 -6.44
C LYS A 305 -7.04 -12.58 -6.70
N ALA A 306 -7.45 -12.45 -7.97
CA ALA A 306 -8.70 -11.79 -8.33
C ALA A 306 -9.92 -12.53 -7.77
N VAL A 307 -9.94 -13.86 -7.85
CA VAL A 307 -11.01 -14.70 -7.28
C VAL A 307 -11.09 -14.54 -5.76
N ILE A 308 -9.94 -14.62 -5.07
CA ILE A 308 -9.86 -14.42 -3.61
C ILE A 308 -10.37 -13.03 -3.25
N PHE A 309 -9.96 -12.01 -4.00
CA PHE A 309 -10.42 -10.63 -3.79
C PHE A 309 -11.93 -10.51 -3.92
N ILE A 310 -12.54 -11.06 -4.98
CA ILE A 310 -13.98 -11.04 -5.19
C ILE A 310 -14.72 -11.73 -4.03
N ILE A 311 -14.24 -12.90 -3.58
CA ILE A 311 -14.84 -13.62 -2.45
C ILE A 311 -14.81 -12.77 -1.18
N ILE A 312 -13.67 -12.15 -0.88
CA ILE A 312 -13.52 -11.31 0.31
C ILE A 312 -14.42 -10.08 0.24
N VAL A 313 -14.49 -9.41 -0.94
CA VAL A 313 -15.38 -8.27 -1.15
C VAL A 313 -16.84 -8.67 -0.98
N MET A 314 -17.27 -9.81 -1.54
CA MET A 314 -18.65 -10.31 -1.36
C MET A 314 -18.99 -10.56 0.12
N ILE A 315 -18.06 -11.14 0.89
CA ILE A 315 -18.26 -11.38 2.33
C ILE A 315 -18.28 -10.05 3.09
N THR A 316 -17.39 -9.12 2.72
CA THR A 316 -17.20 -7.84 3.41
C THR A 316 -18.30 -6.84 3.10
N CYS A 317 -18.79 -6.81 1.85
CA CYS A 317 -19.82 -5.88 1.38
C CYS A 317 -21.24 -6.42 1.54
N ARG A 318 -21.44 -7.60 2.13
CA ARG A 318 -22.78 -8.14 2.37
C ARG A 318 -23.60 -7.15 3.20
N LYS A 319 -24.68 -6.62 2.63
CA LYS A 319 -25.59 -5.67 3.30
C LYS A 319 -25.99 -6.23 4.65
N ARG A 320 -25.80 -5.44 5.72
CA ARG A 320 -26.52 -5.64 6.97
C ARG A 320 -27.93 -5.11 6.71
N ASP A 321 -28.92 -6.00 6.74
CA ASP A 321 -30.33 -5.62 6.73
C ASP A 321 -30.56 -4.59 7.85
N GLY A 322 -31.12 -3.43 7.50
CA GLY A 322 -31.45 -2.34 8.43
C GLY A 322 -30.59 -1.08 8.36
N VAL A 323 -29.61 -0.98 7.47
CA VAL A 323 -28.89 0.27 7.21
C VAL A 323 -29.38 0.83 5.87
N LEU A 324 -29.98 2.04 5.90
CA LEU A 324 -30.36 2.77 4.69
C LEU A 324 -29.16 2.92 3.75
N PRO A 325 -29.32 2.69 2.43
CA PRO A 325 -28.27 2.93 1.46
C PRO A 325 -27.89 4.42 1.46
N ARG A 326 -26.60 4.71 1.50
CA ARG A 326 -26.04 6.05 1.32
C ARG A 326 -25.79 6.34 -0.14
#